data_00a3c635424d6aec160473444128377e
#
_entry.id   00a3c635424d6aec160473444128377e
#
_cell.length_a   1.000
_cell.length_b   1.000
_cell.length_c   1.000
_cell.angle_alpha   90.00
_cell.angle_beta   90.00
_cell.angle_gamma   90.00
#
_symmetry.space_group_name_H-M   'P 1'
#
loop_
_entity.id
_entity.type
_entity.pdbx_description
1 polymer ?
#
loop_
_entity_poly.entity_id
_entity_poly.type
_entity_poly.pdbx_seq_one_letter_code
_entity_poly.pdbx_strand_id
1 'polypeptide(L)'
;ITSVNGHAVGSSALNDSGFHDLERIEVLKGPQGTLSGRNAVQGLVNLVTARPTGELEGSIEMTMGNFNSERTNMVFNVPVNEKVSMRLATSVFKRNGTIRNINTGNDIDGRDSLAGRLSIDFDMNEKTSFEFTYDYQKADDNRQNIGVNFCESDPLFGCSPFTVGSIGQTAHVNGSTAGFFNFAAALNGNPTSNSYAGITVLNSMDKVVLNRDPSLMQKHELAQIQMNHDLNDNYDVIVKATYTTRDYNHMGDNDYNKAVAPFPGLFPPGHPASFIPMQWEGCFGGFHSTFCETVDSDRTYEFAMDETETWQGEVTLISDLDGPLNFQIGYYHFDQTSRNAYQVQTAAWNLISIDAVNHPYNVPVFGGFLAGSGSVDFYIPWALSGFS
;
A
#
# COMPACT_ATOMS: atom_id res chain seq x y z
N ILE A 1 17.31 3.69 -5.96
CA ILE A 1 16.88 4.42 -4.75
C ILE A 1 16.27 5.76 -5.10
N THR A 2 15.48 6.32 -4.22
CA THR A 2 14.94 7.67 -4.33
C THR A 2 15.46 8.53 -3.19
N SER A 3 15.75 9.79 -3.46
CA SER A 3 16.09 10.80 -2.47
C SER A 3 15.25 12.07 -2.65
N VAL A 4 15.13 12.84 -1.60
CA VAL A 4 14.54 14.18 -1.59
C VAL A 4 15.61 15.12 -1.06
N ASN A 5 15.98 16.13 -1.84
CA ASN A 5 17.06 17.09 -1.53
C ASN A 5 18.40 16.40 -1.16
N GLY A 6 18.70 15.28 -1.82
CA GLY A 6 19.91 14.50 -1.54
C GLY A 6 19.85 13.62 -0.27
N HIS A 7 18.72 13.60 0.44
CA HIS A 7 18.51 12.69 1.58
C HIS A 7 17.80 11.44 1.09
N ALA A 8 18.36 10.24 1.34
CA ALA A 8 17.76 8.99 0.91
C ALA A 8 16.42 8.76 1.60
N VAL A 9 15.39 8.48 0.80
CA VAL A 9 14.05 8.12 1.29
C VAL A 9 13.65 6.78 0.70
N GLY A 10 12.80 6.03 1.38
CA GLY A 10 12.27 4.77 0.86
C GLY A 10 11.43 5.02 -0.41
N SER A 11 11.49 4.11 -1.39
CA SER A 11 10.72 4.22 -2.65
C SER A 11 9.21 4.36 -2.46
N SER A 12 8.70 3.90 -1.32
CA SER A 12 7.30 3.98 -0.94
C SER A 12 6.86 5.37 -0.43
N ALA A 13 7.80 6.28 -0.21
CA ALA A 13 7.53 7.65 0.24
C ALA A 13 7.00 8.56 -0.88
N LEU A 14 7.06 8.11 -2.13
CA LEU A 14 6.64 8.90 -3.29
C LEU A 14 5.23 8.49 -3.71
N ASN A 15 4.26 9.15 -3.14
CA ASN A 15 2.88 9.08 -3.58
C ASN A 15 2.59 10.12 -4.65
N ASP A 16 1.41 10.03 -5.28
CA ASP A 16 0.92 10.98 -6.29
C ASP A 16 1.03 12.46 -5.85
N SER A 17 1.04 12.71 -4.55
CA SER A 17 1.14 14.04 -3.95
C SER A 17 2.57 14.52 -3.69
N GLY A 18 3.57 13.62 -3.70
CA GLY A 18 4.98 13.96 -3.44
C GLY A 18 5.66 14.79 -4.52
N PHE A 19 5.04 14.91 -5.68
CA PHE A 19 5.60 15.61 -6.84
C PHE A 19 5.15 17.08 -6.95
N HIS A 20 4.63 17.68 -5.87
CA HIS A 20 4.28 19.10 -5.87
C HIS A 20 5.50 19.99 -5.57
N ASP A 21 5.52 21.17 -6.16
CA ASP A 21 6.53 22.22 -5.94
C ASP A 21 7.97 21.71 -6.03
N LEU A 22 8.27 20.97 -7.09
CA LEU A 22 9.61 20.54 -7.41
C LEU A 22 10.32 21.61 -8.26
N GLU A 23 11.59 21.83 -7.98
CA GLU A 23 12.47 22.61 -8.86
C GLU A 23 12.91 21.76 -10.05
N ARG A 24 13.35 20.50 -9.77
CA ARG A 24 13.81 19.55 -10.79
C ARG A 24 13.82 18.11 -10.28
N ILE A 25 13.94 17.18 -11.21
CA ILE A 25 14.18 15.76 -10.95
C ILE A 25 15.52 15.39 -11.56
N GLU A 26 16.41 14.83 -10.76
CA GLU A 26 17.74 14.38 -11.18
C GLU A 26 17.74 12.85 -11.25
N VAL A 27 18.24 12.30 -12.36
CA VAL A 27 18.40 10.85 -12.54
C VAL A 27 19.87 10.53 -12.72
N LEU A 28 20.46 9.93 -11.70
CA LEU A 28 21.86 9.51 -11.69
C LEU A 28 21.92 8.01 -12.01
N LYS A 29 22.59 7.67 -13.11
CA LYS A 29 22.74 6.30 -13.60
C LYS A 29 24.02 5.66 -13.06
N GLY A 30 23.96 4.37 -12.76
CA GLY A 30 25.10 3.62 -12.22
C GLY A 30 25.22 3.72 -10.69
N PRO A 31 26.23 3.07 -10.09
CA PRO A 31 26.40 3.03 -8.64
C PRO A 31 26.64 4.41 -8.04
N GLN A 32 25.83 4.80 -7.06
CA GLN A 32 25.91 6.09 -6.35
C GLN A 32 26.05 5.91 -4.82
N GLY A 33 26.39 4.70 -4.36
CA GLY A 33 26.39 4.36 -2.93
C GLY A 33 27.32 5.19 -2.07
N THR A 34 28.44 5.68 -2.63
CA THR A 34 29.41 6.53 -1.92
C THR A 34 28.93 7.97 -1.73
N LEU A 35 28.02 8.45 -2.59
CA LEU A 35 27.50 9.83 -2.54
C LEU A 35 26.11 9.90 -1.90
N SER A 36 25.39 8.79 -1.88
CA SER A 36 23.97 8.76 -1.46
C SER A 36 23.72 7.95 -0.18
N GLY A 37 24.77 7.60 0.54
CA GLY A 37 24.73 6.90 1.80
C GLY A 37 24.47 5.39 1.69
N ARG A 38 23.48 4.89 0.93
CA ARG A 38 23.16 3.45 0.81
C ARG A 38 22.31 3.10 -0.39
N ASN A 39 22.30 1.80 -0.73
CA ASN A 39 21.36 1.13 -1.65
C ASN A 39 21.30 1.68 -3.10
N ALA A 40 22.15 2.60 -3.50
CA ALA A 40 22.17 3.19 -4.85
C ALA A 40 23.04 2.38 -5.83
N VAL A 41 22.77 1.06 -5.96
CA VAL A 41 23.59 0.15 -6.78
C VAL A 41 23.36 0.37 -8.28
N GLN A 42 22.12 0.63 -8.69
CA GLN A 42 21.76 0.81 -10.12
C GLN A 42 21.56 2.27 -10.50
N GLY A 43 21.41 3.15 -9.51
CA GLY A 43 21.18 4.57 -9.73
C GLY A 43 20.33 5.21 -8.63
N LEU A 44 20.11 6.49 -8.80
CA LEU A 44 19.39 7.36 -7.88
C LEU A 44 18.44 8.27 -8.65
N VAL A 45 17.22 8.41 -8.16
CA VAL A 45 16.30 9.48 -8.55
C VAL A 45 16.23 10.48 -7.40
N ASN A 46 16.71 11.68 -7.61
CA ASN A 46 16.67 12.75 -6.61
C ASN A 46 15.60 13.77 -6.98
N LEU A 47 14.66 13.99 -6.08
CA LEU A 47 13.65 15.02 -6.18
C LEU A 47 14.19 16.27 -5.47
N VAL A 48 14.45 17.32 -6.22
CA VAL A 48 14.88 18.59 -5.66
C VAL A 48 13.66 19.49 -5.54
N THR A 49 13.33 19.85 -4.31
CA THR A 49 12.19 20.74 -4.02
C THR A 49 12.57 22.19 -4.25
N ALA A 50 11.59 23.01 -4.65
CA ALA A 50 11.81 24.45 -4.76
C ALA A 50 12.14 25.04 -3.38
N ARG A 51 13.20 25.85 -3.34
CA ARG A 51 13.68 26.49 -2.11
C ARG A 51 13.01 27.87 -1.89
N PRO A 52 12.99 28.37 -0.66
CA PRO A 52 12.61 29.73 -0.38
C PRO A 52 13.46 30.73 -1.18
N THR A 53 12.86 31.84 -1.58
CA THR A 53 13.51 32.95 -2.27
C THR A 53 13.48 34.22 -1.44
N GLY A 54 14.31 35.21 -1.78
CA GLY A 54 14.32 36.51 -1.14
C GLY A 54 13.16 37.43 -1.54
N GLU A 55 12.18 36.93 -2.29
CA GLU A 55 11.04 37.71 -2.80
C GLU A 55 9.70 37.22 -2.25
N LEU A 56 8.76 38.12 -2.05
CA LEU A 56 7.38 37.77 -1.71
C LEU A 56 6.66 37.29 -2.95
N GLU A 57 6.38 35.99 -3.00
CA GLU A 57 5.75 35.34 -4.13
C GLU A 57 4.59 34.44 -3.70
N GLY A 58 3.64 34.21 -4.59
CA GLY A 58 2.57 33.26 -4.35
C GLY A 58 1.88 32.85 -5.64
N SER A 59 1.43 31.62 -5.69
CA SER A 59 0.64 31.09 -6.79
C SER A 59 -0.44 30.15 -6.30
N ILE A 60 -1.56 30.16 -7.02
CA ILE A 60 -2.63 29.17 -6.86
C ILE A 60 -2.94 28.63 -8.25
N GLU A 61 -2.84 27.33 -8.39
CA GLU A 61 -3.20 26.61 -9.60
C GLU A 61 -4.35 25.65 -9.30
N MET A 62 -5.40 25.71 -10.11
CA MET A 62 -6.55 24.81 -10.00
C MET A 62 -6.72 24.07 -11.31
N THR A 63 -6.76 22.76 -11.24
CA THR A 63 -6.97 21.87 -12.40
C THR A 63 -8.24 21.07 -12.17
N MET A 64 -9.16 21.09 -13.13
CA MET A 64 -10.40 20.31 -13.12
C MET A 64 -10.42 19.36 -14.31
N GLY A 65 -11.00 18.18 -14.13
CA GLY A 65 -11.05 17.16 -15.17
C GLY A 65 -12.22 16.20 -15.04
N ASN A 66 -12.20 15.16 -15.84
CA ASN A 66 -13.20 14.09 -15.82
C ASN A 66 -13.24 13.39 -14.45
N PHE A 67 -14.33 12.70 -14.13
CA PHE A 67 -14.57 12.03 -12.86
C PHE A 67 -14.57 12.97 -11.66
N ASN A 68 -15.04 14.20 -11.84
CA ASN A 68 -14.96 15.27 -10.83
C ASN A 68 -13.53 15.41 -10.25
N SER A 69 -12.54 15.32 -11.13
CA SER A 69 -11.15 15.50 -10.74
C SER A 69 -10.89 16.98 -10.44
N GLU A 70 -10.39 17.24 -9.25
CA GLU A 70 -10.03 18.57 -8.77
C GLU A 70 -8.64 18.51 -8.13
N ARG A 71 -7.70 19.30 -8.64
CA ARG A 71 -6.39 19.49 -8.03
C ARG A 71 -6.17 20.96 -7.77
N THR A 72 -5.78 21.27 -6.54
CA THR A 72 -5.41 22.63 -6.13
C THR A 72 -4.00 22.61 -5.59
N ASN A 73 -3.10 23.31 -6.24
CA ASN A 73 -1.73 23.57 -5.77
C ASN A 73 -1.64 25.03 -5.32
N MET A 74 -1.06 25.26 -4.14
CA MET A 74 -0.81 26.58 -3.62
C MET A 74 0.65 26.68 -3.19
N VAL A 75 1.28 27.79 -3.53
CA VAL A 75 2.64 28.11 -3.10
C VAL A 75 2.62 29.50 -2.53
N PHE A 76 3.31 29.67 -1.41
CA PHE A 76 3.49 30.95 -0.76
C PHE A 76 4.93 31.08 -0.25
N ASN A 77 5.65 32.06 -0.75
CA ASN A 77 7.03 32.35 -0.40
C ASN A 77 7.13 33.69 0.30
N VAL A 78 7.75 33.72 1.48
CA VAL A 78 7.87 34.90 2.33
C VAL A 78 9.31 35.11 2.75
N PRO A 79 9.99 36.18 2.32
CA PRO A 79 11.21 36.64 2.96
C PRO A 79 10.85 37.29 4.30
N VAL A 80 11.16 36.59 5.39
CA VAL A 80 10.84 37.10 6.76
C VAL A 80 11.76 38.25 7.11
N ASN A 81 13.04 38.15 6.73
CA ASN A 81 14.06 39.19 6.85
C ASN A 81 15.24 38.82 5.94
N GLU A 82 16.33 39.61 5.97
CA GLU A 82 17.52 39.38 5.13
C GLU A 82 18.22 38.02 5.36
N LYS A 83 17.92 37.32 6.47
CA LYS A 83 18.55 36.06 6.87
C LYS A 83 17.61 34.88 6.85
N VAL A 84 16.30 35.09 6.81
CA VAL A 84 15.30 34.03 6.92
C VAL A 84 14.29 34.16 5.80
N SER A 85 14.18 33.11 5.02
CA SER A 85 13.15 32.94 3.99
C SER A 85 12.33 31.67 4.25
N MET A 86 11.04 31.73 3.97
CA MET A 86 10.10 30.61 4.18
C MET A 86 9.28 30.37 2.93
N ARG A 87 9.03 29.11 2.63
CA ARG A 87 8.15 28.68 1.53
C ARG A 87 7.18 27.62 2.02
N LEU A 88 5.90 27.83 1.79
CA LEU A 88 4.83 26.88 2.04
C LEU A 88 4.26 26.43 0.69
N ALA A 89 4.25 25.16 0.45
CA ALA A 89 3.61 24.55 -0.73
C ALA A 89 2.57 23.54 -0.28
N THR A 90 1.39 23.53 -0.90
CA THR A 90 0.33 22.56 -0.61
C THR A 90 -0.25 22.01 -1.90
N SER A 91 -0.70 20.76 -1.88
CA SER A 91 -1.42 20.11 -2.97
C SER A 91 -2.59 19.31 -2.41
N VAL A 92 -3.78 19.60 -2.87
CA VAL A 92 -5.00 18.84 -2.58
C VAL A 92 -5.48 18.21 -3.87
N PHE A 93 -5.72 16.92 -3.87
CA PHE A 93 -6.20 16.21 -5.04
C PHE A 93 -7.38 15.32 -4.68
N LYS A 94 -8.51 15.52 -5.36
CA LYS A 94 -9.71 14.69 -5.27
C LYS A 94 -10.15 14.24 -6.64
N ARG A 95 -10.61 13.00 -6.75
CA ARG A 95 -11.18 12.44 -7.97
C ARG A 95 -12.10 11.28 -7.59
N ASN A 96 -13.27 11.21 -8.19
CA ASN A 96 -14.16 10.06 -8.08
C ASN A 96 -13.50 8.80 -8.66
N GLY A 97 -14.00 7.65 -8.26
CA GLY A 97 -13.57 6.36 -8.80
C GLY A 97 -13.78 6.27 -10.31
N THR A 98 -12.91 5.52 -10.96
CA THR A 98 -12.93 5.30 -12.42
C THR A 98 -13.43 3.90 -12.79
N ILE A 99 -13.59 3.04 -11.78
CA ILE A 99 -13.99 1.64 -11.94
C ILE A 99 -15.29 1.43 -11.15
N ARG A 100 -16.33 0.92 -11.83
CA ARG A 100 -17.62 0.62 -11.20
C ARG A 100 -17.61 -0.75 -10.54
N ASN A 101 -17.76 -0.82 -9.21
CA ASN A 101 -18.09 -2.07 -8.55
C ASN A 101 -19.60 -2.34 -8.71
N ILE A 102 -19.95 -3.29 -9.56
CA ILE A 102 -21.36 -3.56 -9.87
C ILE A 102 -22.10 -4.28 -8.74
N ASN A 103 -21.39 -4.87 -7.79
CA ASN A 103 -21.99 -5.51 -6.61
C ASN A 103 -22.38 -4.48 -5.55
N THR A 104 -21.49 -3.59 -5.17
CA THR A 104 -21.76 -2.55 -4.16
C THR A 104 -22.49 -1.35 -4.73
N GLY A 105 -22.37 -1.13 -6.04
CA GLY A 105 -22.93 0.02 -6.72
C GLY A 105 -22.09 1.30 -6.56
N ASN A 106 -20.87 1.20 -6.05
CA ASN A 106 -19.96 2.32 -5.86
C ASN A 106 -18.91 2.40 -6.96
N ASP A 107 -18.31 3.57 -7.12
CA ASP A 107 -17.15 3.76 -7.97
C ASP A 107 -15.89 3.66 -7.10
N ILE A 108 -14.95 2.81 -7.51
CA ILE A 108 -13.66 2.58 -6.85
C ILE A 108 -12.51 3.14 -7.68
N ASP A 109 -11.30 3.09 -7.15
CA ASP A 109 -10.10 3.75 -7.69
C ASP A 109 -10.20 5.28 -7.64
N GLY A 110 -10.92 5.80 -6.65
CA GLY A 110 -10.93 7.22 -6.33
C GLY A 110 -9.61 7.71 -5.77
N ARG A 111 -9.48 9.02 -5.62
CA ARG A 111 -8.34 9.68 -5.00
C ARG A 111 -8.83 10.74 -4.03
N ASP A 112 -8.29 10.75 -2.83
CA ASP A 112 -8.40 11.84 -1.86
C ASP A 112 -7.05 11.97 -1.17
N SER A 113 -6.30 13.02 -1.52
CA SER A 113 -4.97 13.22 -0.99
C SER A 113 -4.68 14.68 -0.69
N LEU A 114 -3.89 14.88 0.36
CA LEU A 114 -3.36 16.16 0.82
C LEU A 114 -1.85 16.04 0.97
N ALA A 115 -1.12 17.01 0.44
CA ALA A 115 0.29 17.20 0.73
C ALA A 115 0.56 18.65 1.13
N GLY A 116 1.53 18.83 2.03
CA GLY A 116 2.02 20.13 2.45
C GLY A 116 3.50 20.09 2.74
N ARG A 117 4.25 21.10 2.27
CA ARG A 117 5.67 21.25 2.53
C ARG A 117 5.95 22.64 3.07
N LEU A 118 6.67 22.70 4.18
CA LEU A 118 7.27 23.90 4.74
C LEU A 118 8.78 23.81 4.56
N SER A 119 9.35 24.80 3.88
CA SER A 119 10.80 24.97 3.74
C SER A 119 11.21 26.28 4.41
N ILE A 120 12.34 26.27 5.11
CA ILE A 120 12.90 27.45 5.77
C ILE A 120 14.39 27.46 5.50
N ASP A 121 14.89 28.57 4.98
CA ASP A 121 16.32 28.86 4.82
C ASP A 121 16.71 29.92 5.84
N PHE A 122 17.81 29.68 6.53
CA PHE A 122 18.37 30.58 7.54
C PHE A 122 19.87 30.77 7.36
N ASP A 123 20.27 31.99 6.97
CA ASP A 123 21.66 32.43 6.87
C ASP A 123 22.11 32.99 8.22
N MET A 124 22.74 32.14 9.05
CA MET A 124 23.24 32.53 10.36
C MET A 124 24.30 33.61 10.24
N ASN A 125 25.24 33.43 9.32
CA ASN A 125 26.31 34.37 8.93
C ASN A 125 26.83 34.01 7.53
N GLU A 126 27.85 34.75 7.03
CA GLU A 126 28.42 34.56 5.69
C GLU A 126 29.00 33.17 5.44
N LYS A 127 29.27 32.38 6.50
CA LYS A 127 29.91 31.06 6.41
C LYS A 127 28.97 29.91 6.81
N THR A 128 27.81 30.22 7.36
CA THR A 128 26.94 29.18 7.94
C THR A 128 25.50 29.42 7.56
N SER A 129 24.92 28.45 6.87
CA SER A 129 23.52 28.42 6.53
C SER A 129 22.83 27.15 7.01
N PHE A 130 21.55 27.24 7.24
CA PHE A 130 20.68 26.10 7.58
C PHE A 130 19.50 26.03 6.62
N GLU A 131 19.19 24.82 6.21
CA GLU A 131 18.02 24.47 5.41
C GLU A 131 17.15 23.52 6.21
N PHE A 132 15.90 23.86 6.39
CA PHE A 132 14.91 23.01 7.02
C PHE A 132 13.78 22.69 6.04
N THR A 133 13.32 21.44 6.02
CA THR A 133 12.15 21.01 5.25
C THR A 133 11.30 20.07 6.07
N TYR A 134 10.01 20.36 6.16
CA TYR A 134 9.01 19.44 6.68
C TYR A 134 7.97 19.15 5.60
N ASP A 135 7.80 17.89 5.26
CA ASP A 135 6.82 17.41 4.28
C ASP A 135 5.82 16.49 4.95
N TYR A 136 4.55 16.74 4.73
CA TYR A 136 3.44 15.94 5.19
C TYR A 136 2.58 15.50 4.03
N GLN A 137 2.25 14.22 3.97
CA GLN A 137 1.39 13.65 2.95
C GLN A 137 0.38 12.70 3.59
N LYS A 138 -0.87 12.80 3.17
CA LYS A 138 -1.94 11.89 3.53
C LYS A 138 -2.75 11.50 2.29
N ALA A 139 -3.07 10.22 2.18
CA ALA A 139 -4.09 9.71 1.27
C ALA A 139 -5.09 8.87 2.07
N ASP A 140 -6.39 9.03 1.77
CA ASP A 140 -7.48 8.31 2.43
C ASP A 140 -8.57 8.09 1.37
N ASP A 141 -8.45 6.99 0.65
CA ASP A 141 -9.27 6.74 -0.53
C ASP A 141 -9.52 5.23 -0.77
N ASN A 142 -10.23 4.92 -1.84
CA ASN A 142 -10.58 3.57 -2.23
C ASN A 142 -9.79 3.11 -3.47
N ARG A 143 -8.52 3.53 -3.59
CA ARG A 143 -7.71 3.14 -4.75
C ARG A 143 -7.43 1.66 -4.76
N GLN A 144 -7.83 1.05 -5.84
CA GLN A 144 -7.46 -0.30 -6.22
C GLN A 144 -7.75 -0.46 -7.71
N ASN A 145 -6.70 -0.41 -8.51
CA ASN A 145 -6.84 -0.64 -9.95
C ASN A 145 -6.55 -2.10 -10.26
N ILE A 146 -7.42 -2.98 -9.77
CA ILE A 146 -7.28 -4.42 -9.98
C ILE A 146 -8.63 -4.95 -10.48
N GLY A 147 -8.57 -5.76 -11.53
CA GLY A 147 -9.70 -6.48 -12.07
C GLY A 147 -9.25 -7.78 -12.73
N VAL A 148 -10.13 -8.75 -12.77
CA VAL A 148 -9.88 -10.00 -13.50
C VAL A 148 -10.28 -9.78 -14.96
N ASN A 149 -9.35 -9.28 -15.76
CA ASN A 149 -9.62 -8.96 -17.15
C ASN A 149 -9.46 -10.14 -18.10
N PHE A 150 -8.62 -11.13 -17.73
CA PHE A 150 -8.31 -12.27 -18.56
C PHE A 150 -8.22 -13.51 -17.67
N CYS A 151 -8.87 -14.59 -18.11
CA CYS A 151 -8.87 -15.82 -17.39
C CYS A 151 -8.87 -17.01 -18.34
N GLU A 152 -7.89 -17.90 -18.23
CA GLU A 152 -7.95 -19.23 -18.76
C GLU A 152 -8.29 -20.22 -17.64
N SER A 153 -9.32 -21.02 -17.86
CA SER A 153 -9.82 -21.94 -16.85
C SER A 153 -8.81 -23.07 -16.59
N ASP A 154 -8.33 -23.14 -15.36
CA ASP A 154 -7.65 -24.30 -14.82
C ASP A 154 -8.58 -25.06 -13.87
N PRO A 155 -8.76 -26.38 -14.02
CA PRO A 155 -9.71 -27.14 -13.21
C PRO A 155 -9.36 -27.25 -11.73
N LEU A 156 -8.10 -26.96 -11.34
CA LEU A 156 -7.64 -27.02 -9.95
C LEU A 156 -7.41 -25.63 -9.34
N PHE A 157 -6.88 -24.71 -10.10
CA PHE A 157 -6.42 -23.41 -9.61
C PHE A 157 -7.23 -22.23 -10.14
N GLY A 158 -8.25 -22.45 -10.94
CA GLY A 158 -9.08 -21.41 -11.52
C GLY A 158 -8.43 -20.74 -12.72
N CYS A 159 -8.21 -19.42 -12.66
CA CYS A 159 -7.61 -18.67 -13.75
C CYS A 159 -6.09 -18.76 -13.73
N SER A 160 -5.47 -19.09 -14.90
CA SER A 160 -4.02 -19.03 -15.04
C SER A 160 -3.55 -17.57 -15.05
N PRO A 161 -2.63 -17.16 -14.18
CA PRO A 161 -2.10 -15.79 -14.16
C PRO A 161 -1.16 -15.49 -15.34
N PHE A 162 -0.77 -16.51 -16.11
CA PHE A 162 0.23 -16.42 -17.18
C PHE A 162 -0.36 -16.43 -18.59
N THR A 163 -1.65 -16.66 -18.71
CA THR A 163 -2.30 -16.76 -20.03
C THR A 163 -3.32 -15.66 -20.19
N VAL A 164 -3.13 -14.84 -21.20
CA VAL A 164 -4.15 -13.89 -21.66
C VAL A 164 -5.26 -14.72 -22.29
N GLY A 165 -6.28 -15.05 -21.50
CA GLY A 165 -7.40 -15.88 -21.93
C GLY A 165 -8.27 -15.20 -22.96
N SER A 166 -9.04 -15.99 -23.68
CA SER A 166 -10.02 -15.45 -24.63
C SER A 166 -11.16 -14.77 -23.88
N ILE A 167 -11.46 -13.56 -24.29
CA ILE A 167 -12.58 -12.75 -23.84
C ILE A 167 -13.89 -13.55 -24.00
N GLY A 168 -14.66 -13.70 -22.94
CA GLY A 168 -15.99 -14.29 -22.99
C GLY A 168 -16.07 -15.78 -22.63
N GLN A 169 -15.01 -16.39 -22.13
CA GLN A 169 -15.13 -17.73 -21.55
C GLN A 169 -15.77 -17.65 -20.16
N THR A 170 -16.69 -18.58 -19.87
CA THR A 170 -17.10 -18.90 -18.50
C THR A 170 -15.88 -19.50 -17.81
N ALA A 171 -15.07 -18.66 -17.21
CA ALA A 171 -13.97 -19.11 -16.42
C ALA A 171 -14.48 -19.49 -15.02
N HIS A 172 -13.93 -20.54 -14.47
CA HIS A 172 -13.98 -20.70 -13.03
C HIS A 172 -13.09 -19.62 -12.44
N VAL A 173 -13.70 -18.53 -12.01
CA VAL A 173 -12.99 -17.44 -11.39
C VAL A 173 -12.74 -17.83 -9.95
N ASN A 174 -11.71 -18.63 -9.76
CA ASN A 174 -11.28 -19.00 -8.43
C ASN A 174 -10.04 -18.19 -8.11
N GLY A 175 -10.09 -17.33 -7.09
CA GLY A 175 -8.87 -17.00 -6.38
C GLY A 175 -8.21 -18.30 -5.88
N SER A 176 -6.92 -18.27 -5.63
CA SER A 176 -6.15 -19.45 -5.21
C SER A 176 -6.73 -20.19 -3.99
N THR A 177 -7.40 -19.46 -3.10
CA THR A 177 -8.09 -19.98 -1.91
C THR A 177 -9.39 -20.70 -2.24
N ALA A 178 -10.17 -20.20 -3.20
CA ALA A 178 -11.39 -20.86 -3.63
C ALA A 178 -11.07 -22.16 -4.44
N GLY A 179 -10.00 -22.17 -5.21
CA GLY A 179 -9.48 -23.36 -5.85
C GLY A 179 -9.13 -24.48 -4.85
N PHE A 180 -8.49 -24.11 -3.74
CA PHE A 180 -8.20 -25.06 -2.67
C PHE A 180 -9.48 -25.62 -2.03
N PHE A 181 -10.51 -24.79 -1.83
CA PHE A 181 -11.79 -25.21 -1.27
C PHE A 181 -12.52 -26.17 -2.21
N ASN A 182 -12.51 -25.92 -3.51
CA ASN A 182 -13.08 -26.80 -4.50
C ASN A 182 -12.35 -28.16 -4.54
N PHE A 183 -11.03 -28.15 -4.40
CA PHE A 183 -10.23 -29.37 -4.30
C PHE A 183 -10.62 -30.18 -3.04
N ALA A 184 -10.78 -29.52 -1.90
CA ALA A 184 -11.21 -30.15 -0.67
C ALA A 184 -12.63 -30.76 -0.78
N ALA A 185 -13.55 -30.04 -1.39
CA ALA A 185 -14.91 -30.51 -1.65
C ALA A 185 -14.90 -31.72 -2.63
N ALA A 186 -14.07 -31.70 -3.64
CA ALA A 186 -13.90 -32.81 -4.57
C ALA A 186 -13.34 -34.07 -3.88
N LEU A 187 -12.38 -33.92 -2.97
CA LEU A 187 -11.84 -35.02 -2.16
C LEU A 187 -12.92 -35.65 -1.24
N ASN A 188 -13.86 -34.86 -0.79
CA ASN A 188 -14.99 -35.32 0.03
C ASN A 188 -16.17 -35.88 -0.80
N GLY A 189 -15.97 -36.11 -2.09
CA GLY A 189 -16.98 -36.72 -2.96
C GLY A 189 -18.06 -35.75 -3.49
N ASN A 190 -17.84 -34.44 -3.36
CA ASN A 190 -18.76 -33.42 -3.87
C ASN A 190 -18.08 -32.52 -4.93
N PRO A 191 -17.77 -33.04 -6.12
CA PRO A 191 -17.01 -32.32 -7.13
C PRO A 191 -17.76 -31.16 -7.81
N THR A 192 -19.05 -30.98 -7.53
CA THR A 192 -19.89 -29.97 -8.18
C THR A 192 -20.10 -28.71 -7.32
N SER A 193 -19.52 -28.67 -6.16
CA SER A 193 -19.72 -27.58 -5.22
C SER A 193 -18.73 -26.45 -5.45
N ASN A 194 -18.91 -25.68 -6.50
CA ASN A 194 -18.14 -24.48 -6.76
C ASN A 194 -18.98 -23.24 -6.52
N SER A 195 -18.67 -22.46 -5.48
CA SER A 195 -19.36 -21.20 -5.15
C SER A 195 -19.28 -20.16 -6.28
N TYR A 196 -18.35 -20.32 -7.18
CA TYR A 196 -18.13 -19.45 -8.34
C TYR A 196 -18.59 -20.08 -9.67
N ALA A 197 -19.27 -21.25 -9.61
CA ALA A 197 -19.75 -21.91 -10.83
C ALA A 197 -20.75 -21.02 -11.58
N GLY A 198 -20.51 -20.79 -12.85
CA GLY A 198 -21.38 -19.97 -13.70
C GLY A 198 -21.12 -18.47 -13.65
N ILE A 199 -20.11 -18.02 -12.88
CA ILE A 199 -19.65 -16.62 -12.99
C ILE A 199 -19.05 -16.39 -14.37
N THR A 200 -19.50 -15.34 -15.02
CA THR A 200 -18.87 -14.82 -16.24
C THR A 200 -17.90 -13.72 -15.87
N VAL A 201 -16.65 -13.86 -16.27
CA VAL A 201 -15.66 -12.79 -16.10
C VAL A 201 -16.12 -11.57 -16.87
N LEU A 202 -16.15 -10.43 -16.20
CA LEU A 202 -16.47 -9.18 -16.86
C LEU A 202 -15.40 -8.83 -17.90
N ASN A 203 -15.80 -8.73 -19.15
CA ASN A 203 -14.93 -8.19 -20.19
C ASN A 203 -15.02 -6.66 -20.18
N SER A 204 -14.49 -6.06 -19.15
CA SER A 204 -14.53 -4.61 -18.96
C SER A 204 -13.31 -4.16 -18.16
N MET A 205 -12.72 -3.06 -18.55
CA MET A 205 -11.64 -2.41 -17.81
C MET A 205 -12.16 -1.39 -16.78
N ASP A 206 -13.43 -1.06 -16.84
CA ASP A 206 -14.08 -0.05 -16.01
C ASP A 206 -15.12 -0.63 -15.04
N LYS A 207 -15.22 -1.98 -14.95
CA LYS A 207 -16.17 -2.66 -14.06
C LYS A 207 -15.51 -3.84 -13.37
N VAL A 208 -15.87 -4.01 -12.10
CA VAL A 208 -15.46 -5.15 -11.26
C VAL A 208 -16.65 -5.67 -10.46
N VAL A 209 -16.50 -6.86 -9.91
CA VAL A 209 -17.44 -7.45 -8.96
C VAL A 209 -16.66 -7.75 -7.69
N LEU A 210 -16.67 -6.84 -6.74
CA LEU A 210 -16.02 -7.05 -5.45
C LEU A 210 -17.08 -7.24 -4.37
N ASN A 211 -16.81 -8.09 -3.40
CA ASN A 211 -17.66 -8.25 -2.22
C ASN A 211 -17.74 -6.96 -1.42
N ARG A 212 -16.60 -6.25 -1.31
CA ARG A 212 -16.45 -5.00 -0.58
C ARG A 212 -15.55 -4.04 -1.36
N ASP A 213 -15.84 -2.75 -1.24
CA ASP A 213 -14.98 -1.72 -1.83
C ASP A 213 -13.65 -1.64 -1.07
N PRO A 214 -12.53 -1.45 -1.78
CA PRO A 214 -11.23 -1.35 -1.15
C PRO A 214 -11.10 -0.07 -0.32
N SER A 215 -10.15 -0.06 0.59
CA SER A 215 -9.75 1.14 1.32
C SER A 215 -8.24 1.24 1.43
N LEU A 216 -7.72 2.44 1.28
CA LEU A 216 -6.33 2.79 1.52
C LEU A 216 -6.25 4.00 2.42
N MET A 217 -5.49 3.87 3.49
CA MET A 217 -5.03 4.99 4.30
C MET A 217 -3.50 5.00 4.28
N GLN A 218 -2.93 6.12 3.92
CA GLN A 218 -1.49 6.30 3.94
C GLN A 218 -1.15 7.67 4.48
N LYS A 219 -0.18 7.72 5.39
CA LYS A 219 0.40 8.94 5.95
C LYS A 219 1.92 8.84 5.82
N HIS A 220 2.54 9.93 5.42
CA HIS A 220 3.99 10.05 5.35
C HIS A 220 4.41 11.41 5.89
N GLU A 221 5.43 11.43 6.72
CA GLU A 221 6.05 12.63 7.24
C GLU A 221 7.56 12.56 7.01
N LEU A 222 8.14 13.68 6.61
CA LEU A 222 9.56 13.83 6.39
C LEU A 222 10.00 15.15 7.03
N ALA A 223 10.94 15.09 7.95
CA ALA A 223 11.64 16.26 8.48
C ALA A 223 13.11 16.17 8.11
N GLN A 224 13.64 17.23 7.51
CA GLN A 224 15.04 17.33 7.11
C GLN A 224 15.64 18.61 7.64
N ILE A 225 16.89 18.55 8.08
CA ILE A 225 17.70 19.70 8.37
C ILE A 225 19.09 19.49 7.74
N GLN A 226 19.59 20.51 7.09
CA GLN A 226 20.94 20.55 6.57
C GLN A 226 21.62 21.84 7.07
N MET A 227 22.85 21.70 7.52
CA MET A 227 23.76 22.79 7.81
C MET A 227 24.90 22.77 6.79
N ASN A 228 25.16 23.89 6.16
CA ASN A 228 26.32 24.13 5.34
C ASN A 228 27.23 25.10 6.10
N HIS A 229 28.54 24.77 6.21
CA HIS A 229 29.50 25.56 6.94
C HIS A 229 30.86 25.60 6.24
N ASP A 230 31.27 26.78 5.83
CA ASP A 230 32.62 27.05 5.25
C ASP A 230 33.61 27.16 6.41
N LEU A 231 34.37 26.08 6.68
CA LEU A 231 35.42 26.08 7.72
C LEU A 231 36.49 27.14 7.38
N ASN A 232 36.89 27.17 6.14
CA ASN A 232 37.81 28.15 5.56
C ASN A 232 37.74 28.08 4.03
N ASP A 233 38.56 28.83 3.31
CA ASP A 233 38.58 28.93 1.84
C ASP A 233 38.82 27.56 1.14
N ASN A 234 39.22 26.53 1.86
CA ASN A 234 39.62 25.24 1.30
C ASN A 234 38.76 24.06 1.77
N TYR A 235 37.91 24.25 2.74
CA TYR A 235 37.14 23.15 3.35
C TYR A 235 35.72 23.54 3.73
N ASP A 236 34.77 22.73 3.30
CA ASP A 236 33.36 22.84 3.64
C ASP A 236 32.91 21.62 4.45
N VAL A 237 32.02 21.86 5.38
CA VAL A 237 31.32 20.82 6.15
C VAL A 237 29.84 20.90 5.91
N ILE A 238 29.27 19.77 5.53
CA ILE A 238 27.82 19.60 5.40
C ILE A 238 27.36 18.61 6.46
N VAL A 239 26.37 19.00 7.26
CA VAL A 239 25.73 18.12 8.23
C VAL A 239 24.25 17.99 7.85
N LYS A 240 23.78 16.76 7.71
CA LYS A 240 22.39 16.44 7.38
C LYS A 240 21.78 15.55 8.46
N ALA A 241 20.53 15.82 8.81
CA ALA A 241 19.70 14.91 9.58
C ALA A 241 18.32 14.79 8.93
N THR A 242 17.80 13.57 8.92
CA THR A 242 16.49 13.26 8.35
C THR A 242 15.72 12.33 9.26
N TYR A 243 14.47 12.65 9.48
CA TYR A 243 13.51 11.79 10.14
C TYR A 243 12.32 11.54 9.21
N THR A 244 11.92 10.28 9.07
CA THR A 244 10.74 9.92 8.27
C THR A 244 9.85 8.95 9.04
N THR A 245 8.54 9.16 8.91
CA THR A 245 7.53 8.17 9.30
C THR A 245 6.67 7.79 8.12
N ARG A 246 6.20 6.57 8.12
CA ARG A 246 5.22 6.06 7.18
C ARG A 246 4.22 5.18 7.91
N ASP A 247 2.95 5.49 7.76
CA ASP A 247 1.83 4.64 8.12
C ASP A 247 1.09 4.26 6.85
N TYR A 248 0.93 2.98 6.62
CA TYR A 248 0.22 2.45 5.47
C TYR A 248 -0.77 1.39 5.94
N ASN A 249 -2.00 1.49 5.49
CA ASN A 249 -3.05 0.54 5.79
C ASN A 249 -3.92 0.35 4.55
N HIS A 250 -4.02 -0.87 4.09
CA HIS A 250 -4.78 -1.24 2.91
C HIS A 250 -5.67 -2.44 3.20
N MET A 251 -6.90 -2.39 2.70
CA MET A 251 -7.81 -3.52 2.63
C MET A 251 -8.32 -3.65 1.21
N GLY A 252 -8.29 -4.86 0.68
CA GLY A 252 -8.79 -5.19 -0.65
C GLY A 252 -9.55 -6.50 -0.68
N ASP A 253 -10.40 -6.64 -1.68
CA ASP A 253 -11.01 -7.91 -2.06
C ASP A 253 -10.00 -8.67 -2.92
N ASN A 254 -9.58 -9.86 -2.47
CA ASN A 254 -8.49 -10.60 -3.08
C ASN A 254 -8.95 -11.72 -4.03
N ASP A 255 -10.22 -12.07 -4.05
CA ASP A 255 -10.76 -13.01 -5.04
C ASP A 255 -11.33 -12.31 -6.29
N TYR A 256 -11.48 -10.99 -6.23
CA TYR A 256 -11.96 -10.11 -7.31
C TYR A 256 -13.31 -10.50 -7.89
N ASN A 257 -14.12 -11.22 -7.11
CA ASN A 257 -15.42 -11.72 -7.54
C ASN A 257 -16.38 -11.87 -6.35
N LYS A 258 -17.64 -12.05 -6.68
CA LYS A 258 -18.69 -12.41 -5.73
C LYS A 258 -19.13 -13.82 -6.02
N ALA A 259 -19.09 -14.69 -5.02
CA ALA A 259 -19.67 -16.02 -5.10
C ALA A 259 -21.17 -15.95 -5.47
N VAL A 260 -21.61 -16.79 -6.39
CA VAL A 260 -23.01 -16.84 -6.87
C VAL A 260 -23.87 -17.86 -6.12
N ALA A 261 -23.23 -18.75 -5.37
CA ALA A 261 -23.93 -19.79 -4.60
C ALA A 261 -23.47 -19.73 -3.14
N PRO A 262 -24.36 -20.07 -2.21
CA PRO A 262 -23.99 -20.32 -0.83
C PRO A 262 -22.91 -21.40 -0.76
N PHE A 263 -22.23 -21.49 0.37
CA PHE A 263 -21.28 -22.59 0.59
C PHE A 263 -21.96 -23.92 0.27
N PRO A 264 -21.37 -24.70 -0.63
CA PRO A 264 -21.88 -26.03 -0.90
C PRO A 264 -21.86 -26.79 0.42
N GLY A 265 -22.92 -27.58 0.67
CA GLY A 265 -22.92 -28.44 1.83
C GLY A 265 -21.64 -29.28 1.85
N LEU A 266 -20.80 -29.06 2.84
CA LEU A 266 -19.57 -29.84 3.06
C LEU A 266 -19.88 -31.32 3.32
N PHE A 267 -21.17 -31.59 3.56
CA PHE A 267 -21.66 -32.91 3.88
C PHE A 267 -22.19 -33.61 2.62
N PRO A 268 -21.89 -34.89 2.46
CA PRO A 268 -22.41 -35.66 1.32
C PRO A 268 -23.96 -35.62 1.28
N PRO A 269 -24.53 -35.73 0.06
CA PRO A 269 -25.99 -35.77 -0.09
C PRO A 269 -26.61 -36.83 0.82
N GLY A 270 -27.61 -36.45 1.63
CA GLY A 270 -28.27 -37.33 2.60
C GLY A 270 -27.76 -37.17 4.05
N HIS A 271 -26.69 -36.42 4.27
CA HIS A 271 -26.33 -36.07 5.66
C HIS A 271 -27.29 -34.99 6.21
N PRO A 272 -27.76 -35.13 7.49
CA PRO A 272 -28.69 -34.16 8.07
C PRO A 272 -28.27 -32.70 8.01
N ALA A 273 -26.96 -32.44 8.04
CA ALA A 273 -26.39 -31.11 7.93
C ALA A 273 -26.30 -30.54 6.50
N SER A 274 -26.52 -31.37 5.47
CA SER A 274 -26.50 -30.92 4.06
C SER A 274 -27.69 -30.02 3.70
N PHE A 275 -28.71 -29.93 4.55
CA PHE A 275 -29.91 -29.13 4.35
C PHE A 275 -29.88 -27.80 5.15
N ILE A 276 -28.87 -27.60 6.00
CA ILE A 276 -28.80 -26.40 6.84
C ILE A 276 -28.05 -25.34 6.00
N PRO A 277 -28.66 -24.17 5.70
CA PRO A 277 -27.94 -23.05 5.11
C PRO A 277 -26.82 -22.67 6.05
N MET A 278 -25.58 -22.83 5.58
CA MET A 278 -24.41 -22.43 6.37
C MET A 278 -24.27 -20.92 6.30
N GLN A 279 -24.60 -20.28 7.41
CA GLN A 279 -24.51 -18.83 7.55
C GLN A 279 -23.97 -18.54 8.95
N TRP A 280 -22.98 -17.67 9.03
CA TRP A 280 -22.42 -17.21 10.30
C TRP A 280 -22.02 -15.74 10.24
N GLU A 281 -21.76 -15.15 11.37
CA GLU A 281 -21.14 -13.84 11.44
C GLU A 281 -19.62 -14.01 11.36
N GLY A 282 -19.01 -13.63 10.22
CA GLY A 282 -17.58 -13.61 9.99
C GLY A 282 -17.01 -12.22 10.28
N CYS A 283 -15.99 -12.16 11.12
CA CYS A 283 -15.25 -10.92 11.36
C CYS A 283 -13.91 -10.98 10.63
N PHE A 284 -13.65 -9.96 9.85
CA PHE A 284 -12.45 -9.79 9.06
C PHE A 284 -11.72 -8.53 9.52
N GLY A 285 -10.41 -8.56 9.55
CA GLY A 285 -9.69 -7.37 9.94
C GLY A 285 -8.22 -7.58 10.13
N GLY A 286 -7.53 -6.47 9.96
CA GLY A 286 -6.12 -6.30 10.27
C GLY A 286 -5.93 -5.43 11.52
N PHE A 287 -4.74 -4.89 11.67
CA PHE A 287 -4.32 -4.17 12.88
C PHE A 287 -5.06 -2.86 13.14
N HIS A 288 -5.67 -2.25 12.13
CA HIS A 288 -6.32 -0.93 12.24
C HIS A 288 -7.80 -0.91 11.85
N SER A 289 -8.29 -1.95 11.22
CA SER A 289 -9.70 -2.02 10.82
C SER A 289 -10.23 -3.43 10.96
N THR A 290 -11.35 -3.56 11.61
CA THR A 290 -12.09 -4.82 11.72
C THR A 290 -13.55 -4.55 11.38
N PHE A 291 -14.14 -5.42 10.57
CA PHE A 291 -15.56 -5.39 10.29
C PHE A 291 -16.14 -6.81 10.39
N CYS A 292 -17.39 -6.89 10.75
CA CYS A 292 -18.13 -8.15 10.80
C CYS A 292 -19.27 -8.08 9.80
N GLU A 293 -19.54 -9.21 9.15
CA GLU A 293 -20.64 -9.35 8.20
C GLU A 293 -21.21 -10.76 8.23
N THR A 294 -22.44 -10.89 7.78
CA THR A 294 -23.05 -12.20 7.60
C THR A 294 -22.42 -12.90 6.40
N VAL A 295 -21.84 -14.06 6.64
CA VAL A 295 -21.14 -14.87 5.65
C VAL A 295 -21.98 -16.11 5.33
N ASP A 296 -22.38 -16.26 4.09
CA ASP A 296 -23.13 -17.40 3.56
C ASP A 296 -22.45 -18.00 2.30
N SER A 297 -21.45 -17.33 1.78
CA SER A 297 -20.74 -17.66 0.55
C SER A 297 -19.28 -17.29 0.68
N ASP A 298 -18.44 -17.81 -0.21
CA ASP A 298 -17.01 -17.56 -0.16
C ASP A 298 -16.68 -16.09 -0.49
N ARG A 299 -15.71 -15.57 0.21
CA ARG A 299 -15.11 -14.24 0.04
C ARG A 299 -13.75 -14.20 0.66
N THR A 300 -12.84 -13.47 0.04
CA THR A 300 -11.45 -13.39 0.47
C THR A 300 -11.01 -11.93 0.50
N TYR A 301 -10.48 -11.51 1.63
CA TYR A 301 -9.98 -10.16 1.83
C TYR A 301 -8.48 -10.18 2.13
N GLU A 302 -7.78 -9.19 1.64
CA GLU A 302 -6.40 -8.92 2.04
C GLU A 302 -6.31 -7.65 2.89
N PHE A 303 -5.41 -7.70 3.86
CA PHE A 303 -5.06 -6.59 4.72
C PHE A 303 -3.55 -6.43 4.73
N ALA A 304 -3.08 -5.25 4.42
CA ALA A 304 -1.67 -4.91 4.46
C ALA A 304 -1.46 -3.70 5.37
N MET A 305 -0.46 -3.79 6.23
CA MET A 305 -0.05 -2.71 7.13
C MET A 305 1.47 -2.56 7.07
N ASP A 306 1.92 -1.32 7.08
CA ASP A 306 3.33 -0.98 7.20
C ASP A 306 3.45 0.30 8.05
N GLU A 307 4.09 0.17 9.21
CA GLU A 307 4.51 1.29 10.04
C GLU A 307 6.04 1.33 10.03
N THR A 308 6.61 2.40 9.51
CA THR A 308 8.05 2.56 9.41
C THR A 308 8.48 3.90 9.96
N GLU A 309 9.50 3.88 10.79
CA GLU A 309 10.17 5.03 11.35
C GLU A 309 11.65 4.95 11.02
N THR A 310 12.24 6.05 10.52
CA THR A 310 13.63 6.07 10.08
C THR A 310 14.34 7.34 10.54
N TRP A 311 15.53 7.17 11.13
CA TRP A 311 16.48 8.23 11.42
C TRP A 311 17.72 8.09 10.56
N GLN A 312 18.19 9.20 10.00
CA GLN A 312 19.42 9.25 9.23
C GLN A 312 20.22 10.48 9.61
N GLY A 313 21.53 10.31 9.67
CA GLY A 313 22.48 11.39 9.88
C GLY A 313 23.67 11.26 8.94
N GLU A 314 24.14 12.37 8.41
CA GLU A 314 25.32 12.44 7.56
C GLU A 314 26.18 13.64 7.93
N VAL A 315 27.49 13.44 7.97
CA VAL A 315 28.47 14.51 8.09
C VAL A 315 29.47 14.33 6.96
N THR A 316 29.65 15.37 6.14
CA THR A 316 30.53 15.34 4.99
C THR A 316 31.53 16.49 5.06
N LEU A 317 32.82 16.19 4.90
CA LEU A 317 33.90 17.15 4.70
C LEU A 317 34.29 17.15 3.22
N ILE A 318 34.28 18.31 2.61
CA ILE A 318 34.67 18.53 1.21
C ILE A 318 35.90 19.42 1.20
N SER A 319 36.89 19.05 0.38
CA SER A 319 38.07 19.91 0.12
C SER A 319 37.92 20.65 -1.21
N ASP A 320 38.36 21.91 -1.23
CA ASP A 320 38.54 22.75 -2.43
C ASP A 320 39.94 23.31 -2.41
N LEU A 321 40.91 22.45 -2.76
CA LEU A 321 42.35 22.78 -2.78
C LEU A 321 42.80 23.19 -4.18
N ASP A 322 43.71 24.14 -4.27
CA ASP A 322 44.34 24.58 -5.55
C ASP A 322 45.16 23.47 -6.23
N GLY A 323 45.41 22.35 -5.52
CA GLY A 323 46.22 21.23 -6.01
C GLY A 323 45.48 20.23 -6.87
N PRO A 324 46.18 19.21 -7.41
CA PRO A 324 45.53 18.15 -8.21
C PRO A 324 44.70 17.16 -7.39
N LEU A 325 44.73 17.24 -6.07
CA LEU A 325 44.01 16.32 -5.19
C LEU A 325 42.95 17.08 -4.42
N ASN A 326 41.70 16.78 -4.74
CA ASN A 326 40.53 17.11 -3.91
C ASN A 326 39.85 15.84 -3.44
N PHE A 327 39.20 15.91 -2.29
CA PHE A 327 38.56 14.76 -1.68
C PHE A 327 37.25 15.15 -1.00
N GLN A 328 36.38 14.12 -0.83
CA GLN A 328 35.21 14.16 -0.01
C GLN A 328 35.24 12.96 0.95
N ILE A 329 35.07 13.24 2.23
CA ILE A 329 34.99 12.22 3.28
C ILE A 329 33.68 12.41 4.03
N GLY A 330 32.91 11.32 4.19
CA GLY A 330 31.64 11.35 4.89
C GLY A 330 31.49 10.25 5.90
N TYR A 331 30.68 10.52 6.93
CA TYR A 331 30.13 9.54 7.85
C TYR A 331 28.62 9.53 7.73
N TYR A 332 28.04 8.34 7.59
CA TYR A 332 26.61 8.15 7.47
C TYR A 332 26.09 7.20 8.54
N HIS A 333 25.04 7.60 9.23
CA HIS A 333 24.30 6.81 10.21
C HIS A 333 22.87 6.56 9.75
N PHE A 334 22.37 5.36 10.01
CA PHE A 334 21.00 4.98 9.65
C PHE A 334 20.43 4.05 10.72
N ASP A 335 19.24 4.37 11.16
CA ASP A 335 18.43 3.54 12.06
C ASP A 335 16.99 3.48 11.51
N GLN A 336 16.43 2.28 11.44
CA GLN A 336 15.07 2.06 10.96
C GLN A 336 14.37 1.01 11.80
N THR A 337 13.21 1.37 12.28
CA THR A 337 12.25 0.43 12.85
C THR A 337 11.09 0.27 11.87
N SER A 338 10.76 -0.97 11.53
CA SER A 338 9.64 -1.28 10.63
C SER A 338 8.80 -2.40 11.22
N ARG A 339 7.49 -2.20 11.18
CA ARG A 339 6.49 -3.19 11.55
C ARG A 339 5.57 -3.43 10.37
N ASN A 340 5.70 -4.60 9.75
CA ASN A 340 4.91 -4.98 8.58
C ASN A 340 3.99 -6.14 8.94
N ALA A 341 2.77 -6.09 8.46
CA ALA A 341 1.85 -7.21 8.52
C ALA A 341 1.08 -7.32 7.22
N TYR A 342 0.95 -8.55 6.76
CA TYR A 342 0.13 -8.89 5.61
C TYR A 342 -0.71 -10.12 5.94
N GLN A 343 -2.01 -10.03 5.72
CA GLN A 343 -2.96 -11.10 6.02
C GLN A 343 -3.90 -11.27 4.84
N VAL A 344 -4.15 -12.51 4.48
CA VAL A 344 -5.24 -12.90 3.59
C VAL A 344 -6.22 -13.74 4.40
N GLN A 345 -7.45 -13.28 4.49
CA GLN A 345 -8.51 -13.90 5.27
C GLN A 345 -9.62 -14.35 4.33
N THR A 346 -10.01 -15.62 4.41
CA THR A 346 -11.08 -16.17 3.58
C THR A 346 -12.14 -16.82 4.45
N ALA A 347 -13.39 -16.63 4.08
CA ALA A 347 -14.53 -17.27 4.71
C ALA A 347 -14.48 -18.80 4.62
N ALA A 348 -13.93 -19.34 3.54
CA ALA A 348 -13.76 -20.79 3.35
C ALA A 348 -12.89 -21.44 4.43
N TRP A 349 -11.82 -20.78 4.88
CA TRP A 349 -10.97 -21.29 5.96
C TRP A 349 -11.67 -21.31 7.31
N ASN A 350 -12.49 -20.30 7.60
CA ASN A 350 -13.29 -20.26 8.82
C ASN A 350 -14.22 -21.47 8.88
N LEU A 351 -14.84 -21.82 7.76
CA LEU A 351 -15.72 -22.97 7.67
C LEU A 351 -14.98 -24.30 7.93
N ILE A 352 -13.81 -24.49 7.34
CA ILE A 352 -12.97 -25.68 7.55
C ILE A 352 -12.55 -25.77 9.01
N SER A 353 -12.20 -24.64 9.63
CA SER A 353 -11.80 -24.59 11.05
C SER A 353 -12.93 -24.99 11.98
N ILE A 354 -14.16 -24.54 11.71
CA ILE A 354 -15.33 -24.87 12.49
C ILE A 354 -15.63 -26.37 12.38
N ASP A 355 -15.59 -26.93 11.18
CA ASP A 355 -15.86 -28.34 10.95
C ASP A 355 -14.80 -29.24 11.61
N ALA A 356 -13.53 -28.92 11.51
CA ALA A 356 -12.45 -29.69 12.12
C ALA A 356 -12.51 -29.76 13.65
N VAL A 357 -13.03 -28.71 14.30
CA VAL A 357 -13.15 -28.64 15.77
C VAL A 357 -14.41 -29.30 16.29
N ASN A 358 -15.53 -29.21 15.57
CA ASN A 358 -16.85 -29.62 16.06
C ASN A 358 -17.34 -30.98 15.55
N HIS A 359 -16.63 -31.60 14.61
CA HIS A 359 -17.06 -32.86 14.01
C HIS A 359 -16.57 -34.08 14.85
N PRO A 360 -17.49 -34.94 15.36
CA PRO A 360 -17.07 -36.12 16.12
C PRO A 360 -16.39 -37.19 15.29
N TYR A 361 -16.42 -37.07 13.97
CA TYR A 361 -15.75 -37.98 13.05
C TYR A 361 -14.52 -37.27 12.48
N ASN A 362 -13.33 -37.57 13.02
CA ASN A 362 -12.07 -37.15 12.48
C ASN A 362 -12.07 -37.34 10.97
N VAL A 363 -12.20 -36.26 10.20
CA VAL A 363 -11.94 -36.31 8.76
C VAL A 363 -10.43 -36.44 8.59
N PRO A 364 -9.90 -37.60 8.25
CA PRO A 364 -8.45 -37.89 8.34
C PRO A 364 -7.59 -37.04 7.41
N VAL A 365 -8.21 -36.39 6.42
CA VAL A 365 -7.50 -35.62 5.40
C VAL A 365 -7.10 -34.22 5.90
N PHE A 366 -7.87 -33.62 6.80
CA PHE A 366 -7.59 -32.28 7.30
C PHE A 366 -6.95 -32.23 8.68
N GLY A 367 -7.30 -33.15 9.57
CA GLY A 367 -6.70 -33.23 10.90
C GLY A 367 -5.19 -33.41 10.91
N GLY A 368 -4.63 -34.10 9.90
CA GLY A 368 -3.19 -34.31 9.76
C GLY A 368 -2.43 -33.12 9.18
N PHE A 369 -3.09 -32.27 8.42
CA PHE A 369 -2.42 -31.15 7.75
C PHE A 369 -2.41 -29.87 8.58
N LEU A 370 -3.47 -29.65 9.38
CA LEU A 370 -3.62 -28.48 10.22
C LEU A 370 -3.10 -28.64 11.65
N ALA A 371 -2.99 -29.87 12.14
CA ALA A 371 -2.46 -30.17 13.49
C ALA A 371 -0.97 -29.81 13.67
N GLY A 372 -0.25 -29.51 12.60
CA GLY A 372 1.17 -29.13 12.61
C GLY A 372 1.44 -27.62 12.57
N SER A 373 0.46 -26.77 12.25
CA SER A 373 0.64 -25.33 12.23
C SER A 373 0.20 -24.74 13.58
N GLY A 374 1.14 -24.56 14.50
CA GLY A 374 0.92 -23.90 15.77
C GLY A 374 0.27 -22.51 15.59
N SER A 375 -0.67 -22.21 16.46
CA SER A 375 -1.36 -20.93 16.66
C SER A 375 -2.16 -20.39 15.46
N VAL A 376 -3.34 -20.91 15.30
CA VAL A 376 -4.44 -20.14 14.72
C VAL A 376 -5.37 -19.80 15.88
N ASP A 377 -5.49 -18.54 16.24
CA ASP A 377 -6.48 -18.07 17.20
C ASP A 377 -7.85 -18.20 16.56
N PHE A 378 -8.56 -19.28 16.92
CA PHE A 378 -9.90 -19.54 16.42
C PHE A 378 -10.92 -18.72 17.19
N TYR A 379 -11.54 -17.76 16.55
CA TYR A 379 -12.77 -17.18 17.03
C TYR A 379 -13.95 -18.08 16.60
N ILE A 380 -14.43 -18.94 17.48
CA ILE A 380 -15.66 -19.70 17.27
C ILE A 380 -16.82 -18.73 17.52
N PRO A 381 -17.66 -18.38 16.52
CA PRO A 381 -18.85 -17.62 16.78
C PRO A 381 -19.74 -18.45 17.72
N TRP A 382 -20.17 -17.87 18.84
CA TRP A 382 -21.02 -18.49 19.84
C TRP A 382 -22.37 -19.02 19.31
N ALA A 383 -22.73 -18.72 18.07
CA ALA A 383 -23.90 -19.24 17.38
C ALA A 383 -23.93 -20.77 17.23
N LEU A 384 -22.79 -21.45 17.36
CA LEU A 384 -22.74 -22.92 17.34
C LEU A 384 -22.73 -23.55 18.74
N SER A 385 -22.62 -22.77 19.81
CA SER A 385 -22.67 -23.27 21.20
C SER A 385 -24.08 -23.71 21.66
N GLY A 386 -25.09 -23.57 20.82
CA GLY A 386 -26.48 -23.99 21.07
C GLY A 386 -26.81 -25.40 20.62
N PHE A 387 -25.90 -26.17 20.08
CA PHE A 387 -26.05 -27.58 19.75
C PHE A 387 -25.22 -28.44 20.71
N SER A 388 -25.69 -28.52 21.95
CA SER A 388 -25.29 -29.55 22.91
C SER A 388 -26.42 -30.54 23.12
#